data_6d36396bf352686778a9b8797d15f106
#
_entry.id   6d36396bf352686778a9b8797d15f106
#
_cell.length_a   1.000
_cell.length_b   1.000
_cell.length_c   1.000
_cell.angle_alpha   90.00
_cell.angle_beta   90.00
_cell.angle_gamma   90.00
#
_symmetry.space_group_name_H-M   'P 1'
#
loop_
_entity.id
_entity.type
_entity.pdbx_description
1 polymer ?
#
loop_
_entity_poly.entity_id
_entity_poly.type
_entity_poly.pdbx_seq_one_letter_code
_entity_poly.pdbx_strand_id
1 'polypeptide(L)'
;MLLPHGYEGQGPEHSSARLERFLQLCSNDNMQVMNCTTPANYFHALRRQMHRSFRKPLIIMTPKSLLRNKYCVSNLEDFNKKNTFHRVLWDHAIDPKSTGFIKLKESSKIKKVILCSGKVYFDLLDAREKLKRDDVVMYRIEQLYPFPAKALVCLLYTSPSPRDYAAYRMPSSA
;
A
#
# COMPACT_ATOMS: atom_id res chain seq x y z
N MET A 1 10.72 9.40 -10.61
CA MET A 1 11.59 8.27 -10.98
C MET A 1 10.81 6.98 -10.73
N LEU A 2 10.66 6.13 -11.74
CA LEU A 2 9.99 4.84 -11.65
C LEU A 2 11.05 3.75 -11.76
N LEU A 3 11.10 2.87 -10.79
CA LEU A 3 12.13 1.83 -10.67
C LEU A 3 11.49 0.44 -10.74
N PRO A 4 11.60 -0.27 -11.88
CA PRO A 4 10.94 -1.56 -12.08
C PRO A 4 11.66 -2.71 -11.36
N HIS A 5 11.99 -2.51 -10.09
CA HIS A 5 12.76 -3.43 -9.28
C HIS A 5 11.88 -4.07 -8.21
N GLY A 6 11.88 -5.39 -8.13
CA GLY A 6 11.09 -6.14 -7.18
C GLY A 6 11.85 -7.27 -6.51
N TYR A 7 13.17 -7.33 -6.66
CA TYR A 7 14.01 -8.46 -6.20
C TYR A 7 13.59 -9.81 -6.81
N GLU A 8 13.11 -9.78 -8.06
CA GLU A 8 12.50 -10.94 -8.73
C GLU A 8 13.47 -11.74 -9.61
N GLY A 9 14.76 -11.34 -9.64
CA GLY A 9 15.78 -12.04 -10.41
C GLY A 9 15.62 -11.93 -11.94
N GLN A 10 14.86 -10.96 -12.44
CA GLN A 10 14.57 -10.79 -13.87
C GLN A 10 15.68 -10.08 -14.66
N GLY A 11 16.89 -10.06 -14.14
CA GLY A 11 18.04 -9.40 -14.74
C GLY A 11 18.57 -8.24 -13.88
N PRO A 12 19.85 -7.82 -14.12
CA PRO A 12 20.49 -6.80 -13.28
C PRO A 12 19.77 -5.45 -13.34
N GLU A 13 19.26 -5.06 -14.49
CA GLU A 13 18.54 -3.80 -14.71
C GLU A 13 17.18 -3.74 -14.01
N HIS A 14 16.66 -4.87 -13.51
CA HIS A 14 15.39 -4.97 -12.78
C HIS A 14 15.57 -5.41 -11.34
N SER A 15 16.79 -5.60 -10.88
CA SER A 15 17.12 -6.11 -9.54
C SER A 15 18.17 -5.28 -8.82
N SER A 16 18.70 -4.23 -9.46
CA SER A 16 19.82 -3.43 -8.94
C SER A 16 19.42 -2.22 -8.10
N ALA A 17 18.21 -1.70 -8.23
CA ALA A 17 17.75 -0.61 -7.37
C ALA A 17 17.59 -1.08 -5.93
N ARG A 18 18.06 -0.26 -5.03
CA ARG A 18 18.00 -0.50 -3.57
C ARG A 18 17.13 0.56 -2.94
N LEU A 19 16.00 0.12 -2.40
CA LEU A 19 15.04 0.98 -1.71
C LEU A 19 15.72 1.71 -0.53
N GLU A 20 16.58 1.00 0.19
CA GLU A 20 17.33 1.48 1.34
C GLU A 20 18.21 2.69 1.01
N ARG A 21 18.79 2.75 -0.18
CA ARG A 21 19.61 3.89 -0.61
C ARG A 21 18.81 5.19 -0.68
N PHE A 22 17.60 5.10 -1.21
CA PHE A 22 16.70 6.27 -1.27
C PHE A 22 16.23 6.66 0.12
N LEU A 23 15.91 5.69 0.98
CA LEU A 23 15.49 5.96 2.36
C LEU A 23 16.63 6.58 3.18
N GLN A 24 17.89 6.16 2.97
CA GLN A 24 19.05 6.76 3.62
C GLN A 24 19.29 8.22 3.19
N LEU A 25 18.87 8.60 1.99
CA LEU A 25 18.98 9.97 1.48
C LEU A 25 17.82 10.86 1.92
N CYS A 26 16.83 10.30 2.59
CA CYS A 26 15.66 11.04 3.06
C CYS A 26 15.98 11.90 4.28
N SER A 27 15.70 13.19 4.18
CA SER A 27 15.83 14.16 5.26
C SER A 27 14.90 15.34 5.03
N ASN A 28 14.31 15.88 6.09
CA ASN A 28 13.50 17.10 6.06
C ASN A 28 12.47 17.15 4.91
N ASP A 29 11.80 16.02 4.69
CA ASP A 29 10.81 15.87 3.61
C ASP A 29 11.34 16.21 2.20
N ASN A 30 12.63 15.98 1.95
CA ASN A 30 13.30 16.32 0.68
C ASN A 30 12.78 15.53 -0.54
N MET A 31 12.23 14.34 -0.33
CA MET A 31 11.70 13.49 -1.40
C MET A 31 10.49 12.68 -0.91
N GLN A 32 9.90 11.90 -1.81
CA GLN A 32 8.87 10.92 -1.47
C GLN A 32 9.29 9.55 -1.99
N VAL A 33 9.17 8.53 -1.15
CA VAL A 33 9.49 7.15 -1.52
C VAL A 33 8.25 6.29 -1.32
N MET A 34 7.85 5.57 -2.37
CA MET A 34 6.60 4.80 -2.42
C MET A 34 6.81 3.43 -3.04
N ASN A 35 5.95 2.52 -2.66
CA ASN A 35 5.85 1.18 -3.24
C ASN A 35 4.38 0.78 -3.34
N CYS A 36 3.73 1.22 -4.44
CA CYS A 36 2.30 1.07 -4.63
C CYS A 36 1.90 -0.36 -4.99
N THR A 37 0.82 -0.85 -4.39
CA THR A 37 0.29 -2.20 -4.59
C THR A 37 -1.02 -2.25 -5.35
N THR A 38 -1.61 -1.11 -5.70
CA THR A 38 -2.82 -1.06 -6.55
C THR A 38 -2.67 -0.03 -7.67
N PRO A 39 -3.26 -0.28 -8.86
CA PRO A 39 -3.24 0.66 -9.97
C PRO A 39 -3.85 2.02 -9.63
N ALA A 40 -4.98 2.05 -8.90
CA ALA A 40 -5.62 3.31 -8.52
C ALA A 40 -4.75 4.13 -7.56
N ASN A 41 -4.12 3.49 -6.58
CA ASN A 41 -3.25 4.20 -5.66
C ASN A 41 -1.99 4.73 -6.35
N TYR A 42 -1.44 3.97 -7.30
CA TYR A 42 -0.35 4.42 -8.16
C TYR A 42 -0.74 5.65 -8.99
N PHE A 43 -1.91 5.61 -9.63
CA PHE A 43 -2.46 6.75 -10.35
C PHE A 43 -2.60 7.99 -9.45
N HIS A 44 -3.16 7.83 -8.26
CA HIS A 44 -3.31 8.94 -7.31
C HIS A 44 -1.99 9.45 -6.75
N ALA A 45 -0.95 8.62 -6.67
CA ALA A 45 0.40 9.08 -6.33
C ALA A 45 0.94 10.06 -7.37
N LEU A 46 0.80 9.72 -8.67
CA LEU A 46 1.19 10.59 -9.78
C LEU A 46 0.33 11.85 -9.85
N ARG A 47 -0.99 11.69 -9.73
CA ARG A 47 -1.92 12.83 -9.70
C ARG A 47 -1.58 13.80 -8.57
N ARG A 48 -1.33 13.30 -7.36
CA ARG A 48 -0.90 14.10 -6.21
C ARG A 48 0.39 14.87 -6.50
N GLN A 49 1.37 14.22 -7.13
CA GLN A 49 2.63 14.87 -7.51
C GLN A 49 2.42 16.06 -8.44
N MET A 50 1.46 15.96 -9.36
CA MET A 50 1.15 17.03 -10.30
C MET A 50 0.37 18.20 -9.66
N HIS A 51 -0.50 17.90 -8.71
CA HIS A 51 -1.35 18.90 -8.06
C HIS A 51 -0.69 19.69 -6.91
N ARG A 52 0.45 19.22 -6.39
CA ARG A 52 1.17 19.91 -5.34
C ARG A 52 1.83 21.20 -5.85
N SER A 53 1.82 22.22 -5.00
CA SER A 53 2.47 23.52 -5.27
C SER A 53 3.99 23.48 -5.25
N PHE A 54 4.58 22.40 -4.74
CA PHE A 54 6.03 22.21 -4.66
C PHE A 54 6.48 21.04 -5.56
N ARG A 55 7.76 21.07 -5.94
CA ARG A 55 8.40 20.01 -6.75
C ARG A 55 9.50 19.35 -5.95
N LYS A 56 9.21 18.15 -5.44
CA LYS A 56 10.17 17.26 -4.75
C LYS A 56 10.24 15.94 -5.49
N PRO A 57 11.40 15.28 -5.54
CA PRO A 57 11.53 13.97 -6.17
C PRO A 57 10.51 12.96 -5.65
N LEU A 58 9.90 12.25 -6.56
CA LEU A 58 9.02 11.11 -6.27
C LEU A 58 9.69 9.84 -6.79
N ILE A 59 10.00 8.93 -5.89
CA ILE A 59 10.62 7.64 -6.15
C ILE A 59 9.56 6.57 -5.95
N ILE A 60 9.24 5.80 -6.99
CA ILE A 60 8.26 4.71 -6.92
C ILE A 60 8.91 3.41 -7.36
N MET A 61 8.86 2.41 -6.50
CA MET A 61 9.19 1.04 -6.86
C MET A 61 8.03 0.44 -7.65
N THR A 62 8.32 -0.12 -8.82
CA THR A 62 7.31 -0.64 -9.77
C THR A 62 7.66 -2.05 -10.22
N PRO A 63 7.53 -3.07 -9.35
CA PRO A 63 7.85 -4.45 -9.69
C PRO A 63 7.04 -4.93 -10.90
N LYS A 64 7.70 -5.53 -11.88
CA LYS A 64 7.07 -5.99 -13.13
C LYS A 64 6.03 -7.08 -12.93
N SER A 65 6.23 -7.95 -11.94
CA SER A 65 5.29 -9.03 -11.63
C SER A 65 3.89 -8.53 -11.26
N LEU A 66 3.78 -7.31 -10.70
CA LEU A 66 2.48 -6.73 -10.35
C LEU A 66 1.62 -6.42 -11.57
N LEU A 67 2.22 -6.20 -12.76
CA LEU A 67 1.49 -5.98 -14.01
C LEU A 67 0.61 -7.17 -14.43
N ARG A 68 0.93 -8.37 -13.95
CA ARG A 68 0.22 -9.61 -14.28
C ARG A 68 -0.41 -10.27 -13.04
N ASN A 69 -0.36 -9.60 -11.89
CA ASN A 69 -0.92 -10.16 -10.67
C ASN A 69 -2.44 -9.98 -10.65
N LYS A 70 -3.16 -11.10 -10.52
CA LYS A 70 -4.64 -11.14 -10.53
C LYS A 70 -5.31 -10.33 -9.41
N TYR A 71 -4.59 -10.08 -8.32
CA TYR A 71 -5.08 -9.31 -7.18
C TYR A 71 -4.65 -7.83 -7.24
N CYS A 72 -3.70 -7.47 -8.10
CA CYS A 72 -3.25 -6.09 -8.28
C CYS A 72 -4.13 -5.38 -9.32
N VAL A 73 -5.40 -5.23 -8.98
CA VAL A 73 -6.43 -4.61 -9.82
C VAL A 73 -7.15 -3.50 -9.07
N SER A 74 -7.85 -2.64 -9.78
CA SER A 74 -8.69 -1.57 -9.22
C SER A 74 -9.91 -1.39 -10.09
N ASN A 75 -11.04 -1.02 -9.48
CA ASN A 75 -12.25 -0.65 -10.21
C ASN A 75 -12.08 0.74 -10.86
N LEU A 76 -12.80 1.00 -11.96
CA LEU A 76 -12.75 2.32 -12.62
C LEU A 76 -13.16 3.46 -11.69
N GLU A 77 -14.08 3.21 -10.78
CA GLU A 77 -14.53 4.18 -9.77
C GLU A 77 -13.41 4.60 -8.81
N ASP A 78 -12.41 3.74 -8.59
CA ASP A 78 -11.28 4.05 -7.70
C ASP A 78 -10.37 5.14 -8.26
N PHE A 79 -10.42 5.40 -9.59
CA PHE A 79 -9.69 6.51 -10.26
C PHE A 79 -10.43 7.85 -10.22
N ASN A 80 -11.59 7.90 -9.59
CA ASN A 80 -12.44 9.10 -9.54
C ASN A 80 -11.73 10.27 -8.81
N LYS A 81 -12.15 11.50 -9.14
CA LYS A 81 -11.67 12.74 -8.49
C LYS A 81 -11.92 12.79 -6.98
N LYS A 82 -12.93 12.07 -6.49
CA LYS A 82 -13.27 11.97 -5.06
C LYS A 82 -12.28 11.11 -4.26
N ASN A 83 -11.54 10.23 -4.93
CA ASN A 83 -10.54 9.37 -4.31
C ASN A 83 -9.18 10.07 -4.31
N THR A 84 -8.33 9.67 -3.38
CA THR A 84 -7.01 10.27 -3.17
C THR A 84 -5.97 9.16 -2.97
N PHE A 85 -4.70 9.54 -2.93
CA PHE A 85 -3.62 8.62 -2.58
C PHE A 85 -3.69 8.23 -1.11
N HIS A 86 -3.71 6.94 -0.83
CA HIS A 86 -3.64 6.37 0.50
C HIS A 86 -2.21 5.96 0.84
N ARG A 87 -1.68 6.48 1.94
CA ARG A 87 -0.32 6.16 2.42
C ARG A 87 -0.22 4.75 3.01
N VAL A 88 -1.34 4.25 3.50
CA VAL A 88 -1.52 2.89 4.01
C VAL A 88 -2.80 2.34 3.41
N LEU A 89 -2.77 1.12 2.93
CA LEU A 89 -3.95 0.39 2.48
C LEU A 89 -4.22 -0.77 3.44
N TRP A 90 -5.48 -1.05 3.63
CA TRP A 90 -5.90 -2.20 4.42
C TRP A 90 -5.89 -3.50 3.62
N ASP A 91 -6.17 -4.55 4.32
CA ASP A 91 -6.26 -5.91 3.78
C ASP A 91 -7.43 -6.06 2.81
N HIS A 92 -7.26 -6.82 1.75
CA HIS A 92 -8.36 -7.19 0.86
C HIS A 92 -9.50 -7.91 1.58
N ALA A 93 -9.20 -8.68 2.62
CA ALA A 93 -10.23 -9.39 3.38
C ALA A 93 -11.12 -8.46 4.24
N ILE A 94 -10.71 -7.20 4.42
CA ILE A 94 -11.50 -6.17 5.13
C ILE A 94 -12.19 -5.23 4.13
N ASP A 95 -11.62 -5.07 2.94
CA ASP A 95 -12.16 -4.16 1.94
C ASP A 95 -13.52 -4.67 1.43
N PRO A 96 -14.61 -3.92 1.64
CA PRO A 96 -15.95 -4.33 1.20
C PRO A 96 -16.08 -4.52 -0.32
N LYS A 97 -15.18 -3.92 -1.09
CA LYS A 97 -15.13 -4.03 -2.56
C LYS A 97 -14.40 -5.28 -3.03
N SER A 98 -13.64 -5.91 -2.16
CA SER A 98 -12.88 -7.12 -2.47
C SER A 98 -13.70 -8.36 -2.14
N THR A 99 -13.83 -9.27 -3.10
CA THR A 99 -14.55 -10.53 -2.94
C THR A 99 -13.65 -11.73 -3.12
N GLY A 100 -14.04 -12.88 -2.57
CA GLY A 100 -13.31 -14.12 -2.75
C GLY A 100 -12.13 -14.33 -1.79
N PHE A 101 -11.99 -13.50 -0.76
CA PHE A 101 -10.99 -13.67 0.30
C PHE A 101 -11.60 -14.28 1.56
N ILE A 102 -10.73 -14.90 2.38
CA ILE A 102 -11.12 -15.45 3.68
C ILE A 102 -11.74 -14.37 4.55
N LYS A 103 -12.85 -14.71 5.19
CA LYS A 103 -13.46 -13.81 6.20
C LYS A 103 -12.64 -13.84 7.47
N LEU A 104 -12.09 -12.70 7.85
CA LEU A 104 -11.34 -12.56 9.09
C LEU A 104 -12.24 -12.67 10.32
N LYS A 105 -11.67 -13.11 11.43
CA LYS A 105 -12.30 -13.07 12.75
C LYS A 105 -12.58 -11.64 13.17
N GLU A 106 -13.44 -11.50 14.17
CA GLU A 106 -13.65 -10.22 14.87
C GLU A 106 -12.32 -9.66 15.38
N SER A 107 -12.19 -8.34 15.40
CA SER A 107 -10.96 -7.63 15.76
C SER A 107 -10.35 -8.10 17.07
N SER A 108 -11.18 -8.41 18.08
CA SER A 108 -10.77 -8.95 19.37
C SER A 108 -10.11 -10.33 19.30
N LYS A 109 -10.34 -11.07 18.22
CA LYS A 109 -9.82 -12.43 17.99
C LYS A 109 -8.66 -12.46 16.99
N ILE A 110 -8.24 -11.32 16.48
CA ILE A 110 -7.06 -11.20 15.62
C ILE A 110 -5.81 -11.38 16.48
N LYS A 111 -4.98 -12.36 16.11
CA LYS A 111 -3.75 -12.68 16.87
C LYS A 111 -2.51 -11.98 16.32
N LYS A 112 -2.52 -11.60 15.04
CA LYS A 112 -1.34 -11.02 14.39
C LYS A 112 -1.72 -9.94 13.40
N VAL A 113 -1.01 -8.82 13.49
CA VAL A 113 -1.02 -7.74 12.51
C VAL A 113 0.31 -7.76 11.77
N ILE A 114 0.28 -7.79 10.46
CA ILE A 114 1.46 -7.74 9.60
C ILE A 114 1.47 -6.41 8.88
N LEU A 115 2.56 -5.66 9.01
CA LEU A 115 2.83 -4.47 8.21
C LEU A 115 3.82 -4.86 7.11
N CYS A 116 3.46 -4.62 5.86
CA CYS A 116 4.30 -4.97 4.71
C CYS A 116 4.23 -3.89 3.64
N SER A 117 5.10 -3.95 2.65
CA SER A 117 5.14 -3.00 1.55
C SER A 117 5.42 -3.72 0.24
N GLY A 118 4.74 -3.31 -0.83
CA GLY A 118 4.97 -3.81 -2.17
C GLY A 118 4.54 -5.27 -2.38
N LYS A 119 5.23 -5.95 -3.28
CA LYS A 119 4.89 -7.29 -3.79
C LYS A 119 4.70 -8.36 -2.70
N VAL A 120 5.47 -8.32 -1.64
CA VAL A 120 5.42 -9.31 -0.55
C VAL A 120 4.02 -9.44 0.05
N TYR A 121 3.20 -8.38 -0.03
CA TYR A 121 1.80 -8.44 0.38
C TYR A 121 1.03 -9.56 -0.32
N PHE A 122 1.21 -9.70 -1.63
CA PHE A 122 0.49 -10.71 -2.42
C PHE A 122 0.98 -12.12 -2.13
N ASP A 123 2.28 -12.29 -1.87
CA ASP A 123 2.84 -13.59 -1.46
C ASP A 123 2.30 -14.01 -0.09
N LEU A 124 2.19 -13.06 0.86
CA LEU A 124 1.58 -13.28 2.17
C LEU A 124 0.08 -13.55 2.07
N LEU A 125 -0.62 -12.85 1.17
CA LEU A 125 -2.04 -13.04 0.91
C LEU A 125 -2.30 -14.47 0.42
N ASP A 126 -1.58 -14.94 -0.59
CA ASP A 126 -1.68 -16.30 -1.11
C ASP A 126 -1.37 -17.34 -0.01
N ALA A 127 -0.35 -17.12 0.78
CA ALA A 127 0.00 -18.01 1.89
C ALA A 127 -1.11 -18.07 2.95
N ARG A 128 -1.68 -16.92 3.32
CA ARG A 128 -2.80 -16.83 4.27
C ARG A 128 -4.03 -17.59 3.78
N GLU A 129 -4.42 -17.39 2.52
CA GLU A 129 -5.56 -18.08 1.92
C GLU A 129 -5.36 -19.60 1.89
N LYS A 130 -4.15 -20.07 1.50
CA LYS A 130 -3.80 -21.50 1.51
C LYS A 130 -3.83 -22.11 2.90
N LEU A 131 -3.33 -21.40 3.90
CA LEU A 131 -3.28 -21.85 5.29
C LEU A 131 -4.59 -21.60 6.05
N LYS A 132 -5.58 -20.97 5.42
CA LYS A 132 -6.88 -20.62 6.01
C LYS A 132 -6.75 -19.87 7.33
N ARG A 133 -5.77 -18.93 7.41
CA ARG A 133 -5.49 -18.14 8.62
C ARG A 133 -6.41 -16.93 8.69
N ASP A 134 -7.51 -17.07 9.42
CA ASP A 134 -8.54 -16.04 9.64
C ASP A 134 -8.22 -15.10 10.83
N ASP A 135 -7.12 -15.34 11.52
CA ASP A 135 -6.64 -14.61 12.69
C ASP A 135 -5.47 -13.66 12.42
N VAL A 136 -5.16 -13.44 11.14
CA VAL A 136 -4.04 -12.59 10.69
C VAL A 136 -4.57 -11.50 9.76
N VAL A 137 -4.31 -10.24 10.10
CA VAL A 137 -4.63 -9.06 9.27
C VAL A 137 -3.35 -8.44 8.72
N MET A 138 -3.41 -7.89 7.51
CA MET A 138 -2.26 -7.28 6.84
C MET A 138 -2.57 -5.84 6.44
N TYR A 139 -1.66 -4.92 6.73
CA TYR A 139 -1.72 -3.55 6.24
C TYR A 139 -0.54 -3.27 5.30
N ARG A 140 -0.82 -2.55 4.21
CA ARG A 140 0.16 -2.23 3.18
C ARG A 140 0.64 -0.80 3.37
N ILE A 141 1.94 -0.63 3.62
CA ILE A 141 2.56 0.68 3.67
C ILE A 141 2.95 1.07 2.24
N GLU A 142 2.16 1.93 1.64
CA GLU A 142 2.33 2.39 0.26
C GLU A 142 3.36 3.53 0.16
N GLN A 143 3.41 4.40 1.17
CA GLN A 143 4.39 5.47 1.27
C GLN A 143 5.36 5.17 2.40
N LEU A 144 6.65 5.04 2.07
CA LEU A 144 7.71 4.75 3.01
C LEU A 144 8.34 6.04 3.55
N TYR A 145 8.40 7.09 2.73
CA TYR A 145 8.85 8.40 3.16
C TYR A 145 8.04 9.53 2.50
N PRO A 146 7.63 10.57 3.23
CA PRO A 146 7.57 10.63 4.69
C PRO A 146 6.75 9.50 5.29
N PHE A 147 7.23 8.93 6.40
CA PHE A 147 6.61 7.76 7.01
C PHE A 147 5.22 8.08 7.58
N PRO A 148 4.18 7.30 7.31
CA PRO A 148 2.81 7.60 7.69
C PRO A 148 2.48 7.21 9.14
N ALA A 149 3.29 7.65 10.11
CA ALA A 149 3.16 7.25 11.52
C ALA A 149 1.76 7.52 12.08
N LYS A 150 1.21 8.71 11.85
CA LYS A 150 -0.14 9.07 12.34
C LYS A 150 -1.21 8.14 11.79
N ALA A 151 -1.13 7.81 10.48
CA ALA A 151 -2.09 6.91 9.85
C ALA A 151 -2.00 5.49 10.43
N LEU A 152 -0.79 4.99 10.65
CA LEU A 152 -0.57 3.68 11.24
C LEU A 152 -1.04 3.62 12.70
N VAL A 153 -0.69 4.62 13.49
CA VAL A 153 -1.17 4.73 14.87
C VAL A 153 -2.70 4.72 14.89
N CYS A 154 -3.34 5.55 14.07
CA CYS A 154 -4.79 5.58 13.97
C CYS A 154 -5.36 4.19 13.63
N LEU A 155 -4.82 3.52 12.62
CA LEU A 155 -5.26 2.17 12.23
C LEU A 155 -5.07 1.13 13.33
N LEU A 156 -3.99 1.19 14.10
CA LEU A 156 -3.69 0.21 15.13
C LEU A 156 -4.49 0.44 16.42
N TYR A 157 -4.78 1.70 16.78
CA TYR A 157 -5.52 2.04 17.98
C TYR A 157 -7.04 2.06 17.78
N THR A 158 -7.50 2.40 16.60
CA THR A 158 -8.92 2.37 16.27
C THR A 158 -9.37 1.03 15.72
N SER A 159 -8.58 -0.03 15.93
CA SER A 159 -8.79 -1.38 15.40
C SER A 159 -10.27 -1.76 15.40
N PRO A 160 -10.83 -1.94 14.26
CA PRO A 160 -12.17 -1.49 14.06
C PRO A 160 -13.13 -2.62 13.81
N SER A 161 -14.32 -2.33 14.13
CA SER A 161 -15.45 -2.86 13.37
C SER A 161 -15.35 -2.40 11.90
N PRO A 162 -15.64 -3.24 10.91
CA PRO A 162 -15.67 -2.87 9.49
C PRO A 162 -16.58 -1.66 9.17
N ARG A 163 -17.46 -1.29 10.10
CA ARG A 163 -18.36 -0.13 9.99
C ARG A 163 -17.65 1.22 10.15
N ASP A 164 -16.53 1.25 10.86
CA ASP A 164 -15.82 2.50 11.17
C ASP A 164 -14.89 2.96 10.03
N TYR A 165 -14.53 2.07 9.10
CA TYR A 165 -13.66 2.39 7.96
C TYR A 165 -14.29 3.29 6.91
N ALA A 166 -15.60 3.28 6.78
CA ALA A 166 -16.30 4.17 5.85
C ALA A 166 -16.24 5.65 6.27
N ALA A 167 -16.01 5.91 7.57
CA ALA A 167 -15.95 7.26 8.13
C ALA A 167 -14.56 7.91 8.10
N TYR A 168 -13.49 7.11 8.04
CA TYR A 168 -12.11 7.64 7.98
C TYR A 168 -11.64 7.91 6.55
N ARG A 169 -12.31 8.83 5.88
CA ARG A 169 -11.66 9.61 4.84
C ARG A 169 -10.59 10.44 5.55
N MET A 170 -9.33 10.03 5.45
CA MET A 170 -8.26 10.89 5.93
C MET A 170 -8.40 12.25 5.26
N PRO A 171 -8.47 13.35 6.02
CA PRO A 171 -8.47 14.66 5.42
C PRO A 171 -7.23 14.76 4.53
N SER A 172 -7.42 15.27 3.33
CA SER A 172 -6.34 15.64 2.43
C SER A 172 -5.62 16.83 3.03
N SER A 173 -4.77 16.58 4.03
CA SER A 173 -3.83 17.62 4.43
C SER A 173 -2.80 17.74 3.32
N ALA A 174 -2.81 18.88 2.70
CA ALA A 174 -1.87 19.41 1.73
C ALA A 174 -0.42 19.06 2.07
#